data_28854972528daaeb26494b261a8407d1
#
_entry.id   28854972528daaeb26494b261a8407d1
#
_cell.length_a   1.000
_cell.length_b   1.000
_cell.length_c   1.000
_cell.angle_alpha   90.00
_cell.angle_beta   90.00
_cell.angle_gamma   90.00
#
_symmetry.space_group_name_H-M   'P 1'
#
loop_
_entity.id
_entity.type
_entity.pdbx_description
1 polymer ?
#
loop_
_entity_poly.entity_id
_entity_poly.type
_entity_poly.pdbx_seq_one_letter_code
_entity_poly.pdbx_strand_id
1 'polypeptide(L)'
;MDYKRLLEIEKLYFSHEDVADLLAIKRGSAAVLCARYVKKGLLTRLKRDLYVRTETFAHLGITDLYRIANLLQVPSYISLMTALSHYGVTSQVQRGFVESVSIKRTKAFDRGGIAFRYLKVSTALYGGFVKDQGLFIASPEKAMIDSIYLASMGRYPLDVASIDLSKLDRKKLVRLAANHPPKTRKFLERMYEETGRSREL
;
A
#
# COMPACT_ATOMS: atom_id res chain seq x y z
N MET A 1 31.93 15.12 7.96
CA MET A 1 30.72 15.69 7.35
C MET A 1 29.53 15.34 8.25
N ASP A 2 28.84 16.35 8.71
CA ASP A 2 27.91 16.21 9.84
C ASP A 2 26.53 15.76 9.35
N TYR A 3 26.01 14.65 9.91
CA TYR A 3 24.64 14.17 9.69
C TYR A 3 23.60 15.23 10.07
N LYS A 4 23.91 16.10 11.02
CA LYS A 4 23.00 17.16 11.47
C LYS A 4 22.47 18.05 10.33
N ARG A 5 23.28 18.32 9.30
CA ARG A 5 22.83 19.09 8.15
C ARG A 5 21.71 18.40 7.35
N LEU A 6 21.63 17.05 7.35
CA LEU A 6 20.53 16.36 6.70
C LEU A 6 19.19 16.56 7.41
N LEU A 7 19.19 17.07 8.64
CA LEU A 7 17.96 17.43 9.37
C LEU A 7 17.29 18.66 8.75
N GLU A 8 18.01 19.47 7.98
CA GLU A 8 17.51 20.63 7.24
C GLU A 8 16.64 20.23 6.04
N ILE A 9 16.67 18.94 5.59
CA ILE A 9 15.78 18.44 4.54
C ILE A 9 14.39 18.25 5.12
N GLU A 10 13.47 19.16 4.80
CA GLU A 10 12.07 19.11 5.27
C GLU A 10 11.24 18.02 4.57
N LYS A 11 11.71 17.51 3.41
CA LYS A 11 11.02 16.47 2.65
C LYS A 11 10.94 15.17 3.46
N LEU A 12 9.79 14.50 3.41
CA LEU A 12 9.59 13.18 4.02
C LEU A 12 10.61 12.16 3.53
N TYR A 13 10.89 12.19 2.24
CA TYR A 13 11.91 11.36 1.57
C TYR A 13 12.70 12.22 0.58
N PHE A 14 13.95 11.85 0.35
CA PHE A 14 14.87 12.62 -0.46
C PHE A 14 15.84 11.72 -1.26
N SER A 15 16.40 12.28 -2.31
CA SER A 15 17.38 11.65 -3.18
C SER A 15 18.81 11.98 -2.73
N HIS A 16 19.81 11.31 -3.33
CA HIS A 16 21.20 11.75 -3.15
C HIS A 16 21.48 13.08 -3.88
N GLU A 17 20.63 13.52 -4.82
CA GLU A 17 20.69 14.84 -5.44
C GLU A 17 20.30 15.92 -4.44
N ASP A 18 19.18 15.75 -3.70
CA ASP A 18 18.80 16.65 -2.60
C ASP A 18 19.95 16.79 -1.57
N VAL A 19 20.67 15.70 -1.29
CA VAL A 19 21.83 15.73 -0.39
C VAL A 19 23.03 16.44 -1.03
N ALA A 20 23.26 16.27 -2.33
CA ALA A 20 24.34 16.93 -3.04
C ALA A 20 24.16 18.45 -3.04
N ASP A 21 22.93 18.90 -3.32
CA ASP A 21 22.56 20.33 -3.34
C ASP A 21 22.70 20.95 -1.95
N LEU A 22 22.14 20.31 -0.92
CA LEU A 22 22.22 20.80 0.47
C LEU A 22 23.66 20.95 0.96
N LEU A 23 24.51 19.97 0.62
CA LEU A 23 25.88 19.93 1.13
C LEU A 23 26.90 20.58 0.19
N ALA A 24 26.47 21.08 -0.98
CA ALA A 24 27.32 21.62 -2.04
C ALA A 24 28.45 20.64 -2.45
N ILE A 25 28.11 19.37 -2.66
CA ILE A 25 29.05 18.30 -3.04
C ILE A 25 28.62 17.62 -4.35
N LYS A 26 29.55 16.91 -4.98
CA LYS A 26 29.27 16.11 -6.18
C LYS A 26 28.23 15.02 -5.88
N ARG A 27 27.29 14.77 -6.81
CA ARG A 27 26.26 13.73 -6.71
C ARG A 27 26.83 12.33 -6.36
N GLY A 28 27.99 11.96 -6.94
CA GLY A 28 28.67 10.72 -6.61
C GLY A 28 29.11 10.65 -5.14
N SER A 29 29.63 11.76 -4.59
CA SER A 29 30.00 11.85 -3.18
C SER A 29 28.78 11.75 -2.26
N ALA A 30 27.66 12.40 -2.64
CA ALA A 30 26.40 12.30 -1.91
C ALA A 30 25.85 10.86 -1.91
N ALA A 31 25.95 10.14 -3.04
CA ALA A 31 25.52 8.73 -3.11
C ALA A 31 26.34 7.84 -2.16
N VAL A 32 27.67 8.04 -2.11
CA VAL A 32 28.56 7.32 -1.15
C VAL A 32 28.20 7.68 0.28
N LEU A 33 27.92 8.95 0.57
CA LEU A 33 27.52 9.42 1.89
C LEU A 33 26.20 8.79 2.34
N CYS A 34 25.18 8.79 1.47
CA CYS A 34 23.90 8.15 1.72
C CYS A 34 24.08 6.64 2.02
N ALA A 35 24.87 5.94 1.19
CA ALA A 35 25.16 4.52 1.42
C ALA A 35 25.82 4.26 2.78
N ARG A 36 26.77 5.11 3.19
CA ARG A 36 27.41 5.05 4.51
C ARG A 36 26.42 5.30 5.64
N TYR A 37 25.51 6.25 5.49
CA TYR A 37 24.48 6.52 6.50
C TYR A 37 23.43 5.41 6.59
N VAL A 38 23.09 4.76 5.48
CA VAL A 38 22.26 3.54 5.50
C VAL A 38 22.98 2.43 6.29
N LYS A 39 24.28 2.20 6.05
CA LYS A 39 25.06 1.21 6.79
C LYS A 39 25.16 1.51 8.30
N LYS A 40 25.13 2.79 8.68
CA LYS A 40 25.10 3.24 10.08
C LYS A 40 23.70 3.25 10.71
N GLY A 41 22.66 2.86 9.98
CA GLY A 41 21.27 2.89 10.47
C GLY A 41 20.66 4.30 10.60
N LEU A 42 21.33 5.35 10.10
CA LEU A 42 20.85 6.73 10.17
C LEU A 42 19.82 7.04 9.07
N LEU A 43 19.94 6.36 7.92
CA LEU A 43 19.00 6.44 6.81
C LEU A 43 18.42 5.07 6.49
N THR A 44 17.13 5.03 6.20
CA THR A 44 16.44 3.88 5.63
C THR A 44 16.32 4.10 4.11
N ARG A 45 16.86 3.15 3.32
CA ARG A 45 16.75 3.20 1.86
C ARG A 45 15.40 2.64 1.43
N LEU A 46 14.54 3.47 0.86
CA LEU A 46 13.23 3.06 0.35
C LEU A 46 13.35 2.28 -0.97
N LYS A 47 14.04 2.86 -1.95
CA LYS A 47 14.41 2.25 -3.24
C LYS A 47 15.71 2.85 -3.76
N ARG A 48 16.12 2.53 -5.01
CA ARG A 48 17.28 3.17 -5.63
C ARG A 48 17.08 4.67 -5.60
N ASP A 49 18.07 5.38 -5.06
CA ASP A 49 18.12 6.85 -4.99
C ASP A 49 16.90 7.48 -4.26
N LEU A 50 16.38 6.81 -3.25
CA LEU A 50 15.32 7.36 -2.40
C LEU A 50 15.52 6.91 -0.96
N TYR A 51 15.63 7.87 -0.07
CA TYR A 51 15.96 7.68 1.33
C TYR A 51 14.99 8.42 2.24
N VAL A 52 14.88 7.96 3.47
CA VAL A 52 14.21 8.64 4.58
C VAL A 52 15.10 8.53 5.81
N ARG A 53 15.03 9.49 6.72
CA ARG A 53 15.72 9.38 8.01
C ARG A 53 15.11 8.23 8.80
N THR A 54 15.92 7.35 9.35
CA THR A 54 15.44 6.16 10.06
C THR A 54 14.57 6.53 11.26
N GLU A 55 14.97 7.55 12.02
CA GLU A 55 14.17 8.12 13.11
C GLU A 55 12.80 8.61 12.63
N THR A 56 12.76 9.41 11.55
CA THR A 56 11.49 9.87 10.96
C THR A 56 10.64 8.70 10.52
N PHE A 57 11.24 7.68 9.87
CA PHE A 57 10.52 6.50 9.38
C PHE A 57 9.83 5.74 10.53
N ALA A 58 10.48 5.62 11.68
CA ALA A 58 9.94 4.93 12.86
C ALA A 58 8.68 5.58 13.44
N HIS A 59 8.46 6.88 13.17
CA HIS A 59 7.34 7.67 13.69
C HIS A 59 6.33 8.09 12.62
N LEU A 60 6.40 7.50 11.40
CA LEU A 60 5.48 7.83 10.32
C LEU A 60 4.03 7.45 10.64
N GLY A 61 3.14 8.37 10.35
CA GLY A 61 1.71 8.09 10.31
C GLY A 61 1.33 7.17 9.14
N ILE A 62 0.15 6.57 9.24
CA ILE A 62 -0.33 5.60 8.24
C ILE A 62 -0.40 6.20 6.83
N THR A 63 -0.80 7.47 6.70
CA THR A 63 -0.89 8.18 5.42
C THR A 63 0.47 8.30 4.74
N ASP A 64 1.53 8.55 5.49
CA ASP A 64 2.88 8.64 4.94
C ASP A 64 3.41 7.28 4.51
N LEU A 65 3.07 6.22 5.24
CA LEU A 65 3.36 4.85 4.81
C LEU A 65 2.65 4.50 3.50
N TYR A 66 1.41 4.97 3.28
CA TYR A 66 0.69 4.80 2.02
C TYR A 66 1.35 5.57 0.87
N ARG A 67 1.82 6.80 1.11
CA ARG A 67 2.61 7.57 0.11
C ARG A 67 3.88 6.82 -0.28
N ILE A 68 4.60 6.27 0.70
CA ILE A 68 5.79 5.46 0.44
C ILE A 68 5.42 4.20 -0.36
N ALA A 69 4.33 3.52 -0.02
CA ALA A 69 3.86 2.35 -0.77
C ALA A 69 3.58 2.71 -2.24
N ASN A 70 2.88 3.82 -2.53
CA ASN A 70 2.65 4.26 -3.90
C ASN A 70 3.94 4.58 -4.67
N LEU A 71 5.04 4.92 -3.98
CA LEU A 71 6.34 5.21 -4.61
C LEU A 71 7.20 3.98 -4.85
N LEU A 72 7.13 2.95 -3.98
CA LEU A 72 7.99 1.78 -4.06
C LEU A 72 7.75 0.95 -5.31
N GLN A 73 6.51 0.81 -5.76
CA GLN A 73 6.15 0.15 -7.00
C GLN A 73 5.10 0.96 -7.78
N VAL A 74 5.48 1.49 -8.93
CA VAL A 74 4.62 2.30 -9.80
C VAL A 74 4.37 1.54 -11.12
N PRO A 75 3.11 1.45 -11.61
CA PRO A 75 1.90 1.96 -10.98
C PRO A 75 1.37 1.00 -9.90
N SER A 76 0.80 1.56 -8.84
CA SER A 76 0.08 0.82 -7.80
C SER A 76 -0.88 1.75 -7.07
N TYR A 77 -1.82 1.18 -6.33
CA TYR A 77 -2.68 1.88 -5.38
C TYR A 77 -2.88 1.02 -4.12
N ILE A 78 -3.09 1.67 -2.99
CA ILE A 78 -3.44 1.02 -1.73
C ILE A 78 -4.77 0.30 -1.90
N SER A 79 -4.87 -0.97 -1.49
CA SER A 79 -6.08 -1.78 -1.67
C SER A 79 -6.17 -2.86 -0.58
N LEU A 80 -7.03 -3.83 -0.80
CA LEU A 80 -7.21 -5.01 0.04
C LEU A 80 -7.56 -4.62 1.49
N MET A 81 -7.12 -5.42 2.46
CA MET A 81 -7.44 -5.15 3.88
C MET A 81 -6.88 -3.82 4.36
N THR A 82 -5.77 -3.33 3.79
CA THR A 82 -5.23 -2.01 4.14
C THR A 82 -6.19 -0.89 3.77
N ALA A 83 -6.79 -0.89 2.58
CA ALA A 83 -7.79 0.11 2.22
C ALA A 83 -9.11 -0.09 2.97
N LEU A 84 -9.56 -1.34 3.16
CA LEU A 84 -10.76 -1.63 3.96
C LEU A 84 -10.63 -1.14 5.40
N SER A 85 -9.45 -1.30 6.01
CA SER A 85 -9.15 -0.77 7.35
C SER A 85 -9.14 0.76 7.36
N HIS A 86 -8.57 1.40 6.33
CA HIS A 86 -8.57 2.87 6.19
C HIS A 86 -9.98 3.46 6.22
N TYR A 87 -10.94 2.79 5.58
CA TYR A 87 -12.36 3.21 5.58
C TYR A 87 -13.17 2.64 6.74
N GLY A 88 -12.54 1.94 7.68
CA GLY A 88 -13.24 1.32 8.83
C GLY A 88 -14.22 0.21 8.44
N VAL A 89 -14.03 -0.43 7.28
CA VAL A 89 -14.84 -1.57 6.80
C VAL A 89 -14.43 -2.87 7.49
N THR A 90 -13.24 -2.95 8.04
CA THR A 90 -12.77 -4.07 8.84
C THR A 90 -12.34 -3.63 10.22
N SER A 91 -12.57 -4.47 11.22
CA SER A 91 -12.07 -4.27 12.58
C SER A 91 -10.61 -4.72 12.75
N GLN A 92 -10.06 -5.43 11.77
CA GLN A 92 -8.66 -5.88 11.82
C GLN A 92 -7.69 -4.70 11.66
N VAL A 93 -6.91 -4.46 12.71
CA VAL A 93 -5.86 -3.43 12.67
C VAL A 93 -4.66 -3.96 11.89
N GLN A 94 -4.35 -3.30 10.79
CA GLN A 94 -3.20 -3.63 9.95
C GLN A 94 -1.92 -3.04 10.56
N ARG A 95 -1.14 -3.86 11.25
CA ARG A 95 0.14 -3.44 11.85
C ARG A 95 1.31 -4.08 11.12
N GLY A 96 2.35 -3.29 10.85
CA GLY A 96 3.60 -3.81 10.27
C GLY A 96 3.55 -4.13 8.78
N PHE A 97 2.43 -3.85 8.08
CA PHE A 97 2.38 -4.02 6.62
C PHE A 97 1.39 -3.08 5.93
N VAL A 98 1.64 -2.85 4.65
CA VAL A 98 0.77 -2.08 3.75
C VAL A 98 0.57 -2.89 2.48
N GLU A 99 -0.69 -3.09 2.08
CA GLU A 99 -1.07 -3.85 0.90
C GLU A 99 -1.51 -2.95 -0.24
N SER A 100 -1.06 -3.28 -1.42
CA SER A 100 -1.32 -2.54 -2.66
C SER A 100 -1.61 -3.50 -3.81
N VAL A 101 -2.36 -3.01 -4.78
CA VAL A 101 -2.57 -3.68 -6.06
C VAL A 101 -1.74 -3.00 -7.13
N SER A 102 -1.17 -3.80 -8.04
CA SER A 102 -0.34 -3.32 -9.15
C SER A 102 -0.55 -4.16 -10.40
N ILE A 103 -0.31 -3.58 -11.58
CA ILE A 103 -0.25 -4.34 -12.85
C ILE A 103 1.10 -5.03 -13.08
N LYS A 104 2.11 -4.67 -12.29
CA LYS A 104 3.42 -5.30 -12.31
C LYS A 104 3.40 -6.63 -11.55
N ARG A 105 4.54 -7.23 -11.34
CA ARG A 105 4.67 -8.51 -10.61
C ARG A 105 4.25 -8.37 -9.14
N THR A 106 3.71 -9.45 -8.59
CA THR A 106 3.55 -9.61 -7.14
C THR A 106 4.94 -9.54 -6.49
N LYS A 107 5.08 -8.68 -5.47
CA LYS A 107 6.35 -8.44 -4.79
C LYS A 107 6.10 -7.91 -3.38
N ALA A 108 7.04 -8.16 -2.49
CA ALA A 108 7.10 -7.51 -1.18
C ALA A 108 8.44 -6.79 -1.01
N PHE A 109 8.41 -5.72 -0.24
CA PHE A 109 9.58 -4.99 0.22
C PHE A 109 9.49 -4.85 1.74
N ASP A 110 10.53 -5.21 2.45
CA ASP A 110 10.67 -4.80 3.85
C ASP A 110 11.47 -3.50 3.91
N ARG A 111 10.98 -2.52 4.65
CA ARG A 111 11.65 -1.25 4.90
C ARG A 111 11.38 -0.82 6.34
N GLY A 112 12.44 -0.78 7.13
CA GLY A 112 12.37 -0.36 8.53
C GLY A 112 11.37 -1.18 9.36
N GLY A 113 11.22 -2.47 9.10
CA GLY A 113 10.29 -3.36 9.78
C GLY A 113 8.83 -3.28 9.27
N ILE A 114 8.56 -2.52 8.22
CA ILE A 114 7.25 -2.47 7.56
C ILE A 114 7.29 -3.26 6.25
N ALA A 115 6.39 -4.22 6.09
CA ALA A 115 6.25 -5.01 4.86
C ALA A 115 5.30 -4.31 3.87
N PHE A 116 5.82 -3.84 2.75
CA PHE A 116 5.04 -3.28 1.63
C PHE A 116 4.76 -4.39 0.61
N ARG A 117 3.51 -4.86 0.55
CA ARG A 117 3.09 -5.99 -0.29
C ARG A 117 2.31 -5.51 -1.51
N TYR A 118 2.69 -6.02 -2.68
CA TYR A 118 2.04 -5.69 -3.96
C TYR A 118 1.52 -6.98 -4.59
N LEU A 119 0.22 -7.04 -4.84
CA LEU A 119 -0.41 -8.16 -5.53
C LEU A 119 -0.74 -7.74 -6.96
N LYS A 120 -0.36 -8.61 -7.91
CA LYS A 120 -0.59 -8.34 -9.33
C LYS A 120 -2.06 -8.61 -9.69
N VAL A 121 -2.67 -7.66 -10.40
CA VAL A 121 -3.92 -7.85 -11.14
C VAL A 121 -3.69 -7.63 -12.63
N SER A 122 -4.63 -8.05 -13.47
CA SER A 122 -4.58 -7.73 -14.89
C SER A 122 -4.82 -6.24 -15.14
N THR A 123 -4.31 -5.73 -16.25
CA THR A 123 -4.51 -4.32 -16.64
C THR A 123 -5.99 -3.97 -16.77
N ALA A 124 -6.81 -4.91 -17.26
CA ALA A 124 -8.26 -4.71 -17.40
C ALA A 124 -8.98 -4.52 -16.05
N LEU A 125 -8.41 -5.00 -14.95
CA LEU A 125 -8.97 -4.86 -13.59
C LEU A 125 -8.33 -3.71 -12.80
N TYR A 126 -7.32 -3.05 -13.38
CA TYR A 126 -6.61 -1.96 -12.72
C TYR A 126 -7.36 -0.64 -12.88
N GLY A 127 -7.95 -0.15 -11.80
CA GLY A 127 -8.75 1.08 -11.77
C GLY A 127 -9.66 1.13 -10.55
N GLY A 128 -10.56 2.13 -10.49
CA GLY A 128 -11.49 2.29 -9.37
C GLY A 128 -10.83 2.77 -8.07
N PHE A 129 -9.65 3.37 -8.18
CA PHE A 129 -8.98 4.07 -7.11
C PHE A 129 -9.17 5.58 -7.25
N VAL A 130 -9.05 6.29 -6.16
CA VAL A 130 -9.08 7.75 -6.10
C VAL A 130 -7.66 8.29 -5.87
N LYS A 131 -7.43 9.52 -6.35
CA LYS A 131 -6.24 10.28 -6.00
C LYS A 131 -6.66 11.35 -5.01
N ASP A 132 -6.24 11.22 -3.77
CA ASP A 132 -6.48 12.17 -2.72
C ASP A 132 -5.15 12.60 -2.10
N GLN A 133 -4.86 13.91 -2.05
CA GLN A 133 -3.64 14.51 -1.51
C GLN A 133 -2.34 13.79 -1.99
N GLY A 134 -2.32 13.36 -3.26
CA GLY A 134 -1.18 12.64 -3.84
C GLY A 134 -1.14 11.14 -3.51
N LEU A 135 -2.11 10.63 -2.78
CA LEU A 135 -2.27 9.22 -2.43
C LEU A 135 -3.19 8.52 -3.44
N PHE A 136 -2.78 7.37 -3.95
CA PHE A 136 -3.64 6.49 -4.74
C PHE A 136 -4.16 5.35 -3.85
N ILE A 137 -5.48 5.34 -3.61
CA ILE A 137 -6.17 4.35 -2.77
C ILE A 137 -7.46 3.89 -3.43
N ALA A 138 -7.75 2.59 -3.34
CA ALA A 138 -9.01 2.02 -3.81
C ALA A 138 -10.20 2.58 -3.02
N SER A 139 -11.37 2.73 -3.67
CA SER A 139 -12.62 2.91 -2.91
C SER A 139 -12.92 1.66 -2.06
N PRO A 140 -13.78 1.74 -1.03
CA PRO A 140 -14.12 0.58 -0.21
C PRO A 140 -14.56 -0.64 -1.03
N GLU A 141 -15.46 -0.43 -2.00
CA GLU A 141 -15.95 -1.51 -2.85
C GLU A 141 -14.88 -2.01 -3.82
N LYS A 142 -14.00 -1.12 -4.30
CA LYS A 142 -12.89 -1.55 -5.15
C LYS A 142 -11.89 -2.39 -4.35
N ALA A 143 -11.55 -1.99 -3.14
CA ALA A 143 -10.68 -2.77 -2.26
C ALA A 143 -11.28 -4.14 -1.95
N MET A 144 -12.60 -4.18 -1.71
CA MET A 144 -13.31 -5.43 -1.47
C MET A 144 -13.30 -6.35 -2.68
N ILE A 145 -13.61 -5.84 -3.90
CA ILE A 145 -13.62 -6.67 -5.09
C ILE A 145 -12.21 -7.16 -5.49
N ASP A 146 -11.16 -6.37 -5.24
CA ASP A 146 -9.77 -6.80 -5.42
C ASP A 146 -9.43 -7.98 -4.48
N SER A 147 -9.87 -7.89 -3.22
CA SER A 147 -9.69 -8.94 -2.21
C SER A 147 -10.42 -10.22 -2.62
N ILE A 148 -11.68 -10.12 -3.02
CA ILE A 148 -12.49 -11.25 -3.49
C ILE A 148 -11.88 -11.88 -4.74
N TYR A 149 -11.44 -11.06 -5.71
CA TYR A 149 -10.80 -11.54 -6.91
C TYR A 149 -9.56 -12.38 -6.60
N LEU A 150 -8.66 -11.84 -5.80
CA LEU A 150 -7.42 -12.54 -5.45
C LEU A 150 -7.69 -13.78 -4.59
N ALA A 151 -8.66 -13.74 -3.70
CA ALA A 151 -9.08 -14.89 -2.89
C ALA A 151 -9.71 -15.99 -3.74
N SER A 152 -10.60 -15.64 -4.68
CA SER A 152 -11.23 -16.58 -5.61
C SER A 152 -10.22 -17.31 -6.52
N MET A 153 -9.04 -16.70 -6.71
CA MET A 153 -7.91 -17.30 -7.45
C MET A 153 -6.90 -18.02 -6.54
N GLY A 154 -7.18 -18.18 -5.23
CA GLY A 154 -6.28 -18.80 -4.26
C GLY A 154 -4.99 -18.01 -3.98
N ARG A 155 -4.99 -16.70 -4.25
CA ARG A 155 -3.80 -15.83 -4.17
C ARG A 155 -3.79 -14.88 -2.99
N TYR A 156 -4.87 -14.87 -2.20
CA TYR A 156 -5.03 -14.00 -1.05
C TYR A 156 -5.91 -14.66 0.02
N PRO A 157 -5.49 -14.70 1.29
CA PRO A 157 -6.32 -15.16 2.38
C PRO A 157 -7.28 -14.02 2.77
N LEU A 158 -8.56 -14.16 2.46
CA LEU A 158 -9.59 -13.20 2.81
C LEU A 158 -10.42 -13.74 3.99
N ASP A 159 -10.33 -13.06 5.12
CA ASP A 159 -11.20 -13.32 6.28
C ASP A 159 -12.47 -12.47 6.16
N VAL A 160 -13.53 -13.06 5.62
CA VAL A 160 -14.83 -12.39 5.41
C VAL A 160 -15.49 -12.04 6.74
N ALA A 161 -15.27 -12.82 7.80
CA ALA A 161 -15.90 -12.58 9.10
C ALA A 161 -15.44 -11.27 9.76
N SER A 162 -14.25 -10.79 9.40
CA SER A 162 -13.71 -9.51 9.91
C SER A 162 -14.26 -8.27 9.19
N ILE A 163 -15.12 -8.43 8.17
CA ILE A 163 -15.57 -7.36 7.28
C ILE A 163 -17.00 -6.96 7.60
N ASP A 164 -17.22 -5.68 7.84
CA ASP A 164 -18.55 -5.11 7.98
C ASP A 164 -19.16 -4.80 6.61
N LEU A 165 -19.90 -5.77 6.08
CA LEU A 165 -20.55 -5.66 4.77
C LEU A 165 -21.61 -4.56 4.70
N SER A 166 -22.14 -4.09 5.84
CA SER A 166 -23.15 -3.01 5.88
C SER A 166 -22.57 -1.66 5.42
N LYS A 167 -21.25 -1.51 5.48
CA LYS A 167 -20.51 -0.31 5.04
C LYS A 167 -20.16 -0.31 3.55
N LEU A 168 -20.57 -1.34 2.82
CA LEU A 168 -20.29 -1.50 1.40
C LEU A 168 -21.57 -1.39 0.56
N ASP A 169 -21.52 -0.64 -0.52
CA ASP A 169 -22.61 -0.58 -1.51
C ASP A 169 -22.63 -1.88 -2.34
N ARG A 170 -23.57 -2.77 -2.01
CA ARG A 170 -23.77 -4.04 -2.71
C ARG A 170 -24.01 -3.85 -4.22
N LYS A 171 -24.77 -2.83 -4.64
CA LYS A 171 -25.05 -2.57 -6.06
C LYS A 171 -23.76 -2.20 -6.79
N LYS A 172 -22.91 -1.41 -6.16
CA LYS A 172 -21.60 -1.02 -6.70
C LYS A 172 -20.65 -2.22 -6.77
N LEU A 173 -20.62 -3.08 -5.75
CA LEU A 173 -19.85 -4.33 -5.77
C LEU A 173 -20.26 -5.24 -6.92
N VAL A 174 -21.58 -5.46 -7.13
CA VAL A 174 -22.09 -6.28 -8.24
C VAL A 174 -21.70 -5.69 -9.59
N ARG A 175 -21.80 -4.37 -9.75
CA ARG A 175 -21.34 -3.69 -10.99
C ARG A 175 -19.84 -3.89 -11.24
N LEU A 176 -19.01 -3.75 -10.21
CA LEU A 176 -17.56 -3.98 -10.31
C LEU A 176 -17.26 -5.44 -10.64
N ALA A 177 -17.98 -6.39 -10.02
CA ALA A 177 -17.80 -7.81 -10.22
C ALA A 177 -18.12 -8.26 -11.67
N ALA A 178 -18.96 -7.52 -12.40
CA ALA A 178 -19.33 -7.84 -13.78
C ALA A 178 -18.11 -7.98 -14.72
N ASN A 179 -17.07 -7.18 -14.47
CA ASN A 179 -15.83 -7.20 -15.25
C ASN A 179 -14.80 -8.25 -14.76
N HIS A 180 -15.15 -9.03 -13.72
CA HIS A 180 -14.27 -10.03 -13.12
C HIS A 180 -14.62 -11.45 -13.59
N PRO A 181 -13.71 -12.42 -13.45
CA PRO A 181 -13.97 -13.81 -13.79
C PRO A 181 -15.19 -14.39 -13.04
N PRO A 182 -15.87 -15.42 -13.61
CA PRO A 182 -17.03 -16.04 -12.98
C PRO A 182 -16.79 -16.54 -11.54
N LYS A 183 -15.58 -17.03 -11.25
CA LYS A 183 -15.19 -17.45 -9.88
C LYS A 183 -15.32 -16.31 -8.86
N THR A 184 -14.97 -15.09 -9.24
CA THR A 184 -15.06 -13.90 -8.38
C THR A 184 -16.51 -13.55 -8.10
N ARG A 185 -17.37 -13.60 -9.11
CA ARG A 185 -18.82 -13.35 -8.96
C ARG A 185 -19.48 -14.36 -8.02
N LYS A 186 -19.19 -15.66 -8.24
CA LYS A 186 -19.69 -16.74 -7.37
C LYS A 186 -19.19 -16.61 -5.93
N PHE A 187 -17.97 -16.14 -5.73
CA PHE A 187 -17.45 -15.87 -4.38
C PHE A 187 -18.23 -14.75 -3.70
N LEU A 188 -18.47 -13.64 -4.43
CA LEU A 188 -19.25 -12.51 -3.93
C LEU A 188 -20.69 -12.94 -3.54
N GLU A 189 -21.36 -13.73 -4.38
CA GLU A 189 -22.71 -14.25 -4.13
C GLU A 189 -22.74 -15.07 -2.84
N ARG A 190 -21.88 -16.09 -2.72
CA ARG A 190 -21.76 -16.94 -1.52
C ARG A 190 -21.52 -16.15 -0.24
N MET A 191 -20.62 -15.15 -0.32
CA MET A 191 -20.30 -14.31 0.83
C MET A 191 -21.55 -13.61 1.40
N TYR A 192 -22.42 -13.09 0.52
CA TYR A 192 -23.66 -12.46 0.95
C TYR A 192 -24.72 -13.46 1.43
N GLU A 193 -24.81 -14.66 0.84
CA GLU A 193 -25.70 -15.72 1.27
C GLU A 193 -25.35 -16.21 2.68
N GLU A 194 -24.07 -16.47 2.95
CA GLU A 194 -23.58 -16.90 4.26
C GLU A 194 -23.84 -15.84 5.34
N THR A 195 -23.62 -14.58 5.03
CA THR A 195 -23.85 -13.47 5.98
C THR A 195 -25.34 -13.22 6.21
N GLY A 196 -26.20 -13.42 5.21
CA GLY A 196 -27.66 -13.35 5.34
C GLY A 196 -28.19 -14.42 6.30
N ARG A 197 -27.75 -15.67 6.15
CA ARG A 197 -28.11 -16.79 7.03
C ARG A 197 -27.68 -16.60 8.49
N SER A 198 -26.53 -15.96 8.72
CA SER A 198 -26.02 -15.70 10.08
C SER A 198 -26.79 -14.60 10.82
N ARG A 199 -27.64 -13.82 10.15
CA ARG A 199 -28.48 -12.79 10.79
C ARG A 199 -29.91 -13.26 11.09
N GLU A 200 -30.29 -14.45 10.60
CA GLU A 200 -31.61 -15.07 10.83
C GLU A 200 -31.58 -16.09 11.97
N LEU A 201 -30.42 -16.33 12.59
CA LEU A 201 -30.21 -17.17 13.78
C LEU A 201 -29.92 -16.31 15.01
#